data_dce2164a1956cd57bc992005e40aaa07
#
_entry.id   dce2164a1956cd57bc992005e40aaa07
#
_cell.length_a   1.000
_cell.length_b   1.000
_cell.length_c   1.000
_cell.angle_alpha   90.00
_cell.angle_beta   90.00
_cell.angle_gamma   90.00
#
_symmetry.space_group_name_H-M   'P 1'
#
loop_
_entity.id
_entity.type
_entity.pdbx_description
1 polymer ?
#
loop_
_entity_poly.entity_id
_entity_poly.type
_entity_poly.pdbx_seq_one_letter_code
_entity_poly.pdbx_strand_id
1 'polypeptide(L)'
;MFSLELTQTPSRAEIGQKSRILVVEDEDLIREMIVMALEEQDYEVITATDGQKAVGLLQSIYTEPTESPIDLVVLDLMLPQVNGLDICRLLRRQGNPVPILILSAKGSETDRVLGLEVGADDYLTKPFSMREFVARCRALLRRQRLSAIAQPPVLQFKEIALYPQECRVMLRGEEISLAPKEFRLLELFMSYPRRVWSRELLLDHIWGQDFVGDSKTVDVHIRWLREKLERDPSHPEYIVTIRGFGYRFG
;
A
#
# COMPACT_ATOMS: atom_id res chain seq x y z
N MET A 1 -31.01 -18.59 20.11
CA MET A 1 -29.76 -18.27 20.82
C MET A 1 -28.66 -19.09 20.15
N PHE A 2 -28.09 -18.59 19.05
CA PHE A 2 -26.93 -19.20 18.39
C PHE A 2 -25.85 -18.13 18.32
N SER A 3 -24.87 -18.26 19.21
CA SER A 3 -23.64 -17.47 19.15
C SER A 3 -22.83 -17.97 17.97
N LEU A 4 -22.71 -17.16 16.93
CA LEU A 4 -21.68 -17.32 15.91
C LEU A 4 -20.36 -16.83 16.51
N GLU A 5 -19.55 -17.76 16.99
CA GLU A 5 -18.13 -17.51 17.24
C GLU A 5 -17.48 -17.18 15.90
N LEU A 6 -17.14 -15.90 15.75
CA LEU A 6 -16.24 -15.44 14.69
C LEU A 6 -14.87 -16.06 14.99
N THR A 7 -14.53 -17.12 14.28
CA THR A 7 -13.17 -17.67 14.24
C THR A 7 -12.27 -16.59 13.65
N GLN A 8 -11.61 -15.84 14.54
CA GLN A 8 -10.49 -14.98 14.16
C GLN A 8 -9.41 -15.89 13.56
N THR A 9 -9.08 -15.65 12.30
CA THR A 9 -7.88 -16.24 11.70
C THR A 9 -6.68 -15.68 12.47
N PRO A 10 -5.88 -16.52 13.16
CA PRO A 10 -4.77 -16.00 13.97
C PRO A 10 -3.78 -15.25 13.08
N SER A 11 -3.23 -14.14 13.57
CA SER A 11 -2.20 -13.40 12.87
C SER A 11 -0.96 -14.27 12.68
N ARG A 12 -0.21 -14.09 11.60
CA ARG A 12 0.98 -14.88 11.26
C ARG A 12 2.04 -14.89 12.37
N ALA A 13 2.08 -13.85 13.22
CA ALA A 13 2.93 -13.76 14.41
C ALA A 13 2.50 -14.74 15.52
N GLU A 14 1.24 -15.14 15.57
CA GLU A 14 0.72 -16.12 16.55
C GLU A 14 0.99 -17.57 16.15
N ILE A 15 1.33 -17.83 14.86
CA ILE A 15 1.64 -19.17 14.32
C ILE A 15 3.14 -19.46 14.36
N GLY A 16 4.00 -18.52 14.78
CA GLY A 16 5.46 -18.69 14.79
C GLY A 16 6.11 -18.76 13.39
N GLN A 17 5.43 -18.25 12.36
CA GLN A 17 5.93 -18.33 10.99
C GLN A 17 6.97 -17.23 10.72
N LYS A 18 8.15 -17.62 10.19
CA LYS A 18 9.25 -16.70 9.85
C LYS A 18 8.83 -15.74 8.75
N SER A 19 9.33 -14.48 8.80
CA SER A 19 9.15 -13.57 7.67
C SER A 19 9.98 -14.01 6.48
N ARG A 20 9.40 -13.98 5.27
CA ARG A 20 10.02 -14.37 4.00
C ARG A 20 10.55 -13.14 3.27
N ILE A 21 11.82 -13.16 2.92
CA ILE A 21 12.52 -12.07 2.24
C ILE A 21 13.02 -12.54 0.90
N LEU A 22 12.62 -11.87 -0.18
CA LEU A 22 13.19 -12.09 -1.51
C LEU A 22 14.40 -11.18 -1.68
N VAL A 23 15.56 -11.77 -1.94
CA VAL A 23 16.82 -11.07 -2.26
C VAL A 23 17.13 -11.22 -3.73
N VAL A 24 17.18 -10.11 -4.44
CA VAL A 24 17.50 -10.04 -5.88
C VAL A 24 18.83 -9.33 -6.05
N GLU A 25 19.88 -10.09 -6.29
CA GLU A 25 21.28 -9.63 -6.35
C GLU A 25 22.06 -10.56 -7.30
N ASP A 26 22.77 -10.03 -8.28
CA ASP A 26 23.51 -10.82 -9.26
C ASP A 26 24.92 -11.17 -8.77
N GLU A 27 25.54 -10.34 -7.91
CA GLU A 27 26.86 -10.63 -7.34
C GLU A 27 26.77 -11.71 -6.25
N ASP A 28 27.35 -12.91 -6.52
CA ASP A 28 27.30 -14.06 -5.62
C ASP A 28 27.77 -13.75 -4.20
N LEU A 29 28.90 -13.06 -4.06
CA LEU A 29 29.47 -12.73 -2.73
C LEU A 29 28.55 -11.81 -1.92
N ILE A 30 27.97 -10.80 -2.56
CA ILE A 30 27.05 -9.88 -1.90
C ILE A 30 25.77 -10.61 -1.50
N ARG A 31 25.23 -11.42 -2.41
CA ARG A 31 24.03 -12.21 -2.16
C ARG A 31 24.22 -13.18 -0.99
N GLU A 32 25.34 -13.93 -0.95
CA GLU A 32 25.65 -14.85 0.15
C GLU A 32 25.79 -14.12 1.49
N MET A 33 26.48 -12.97 1.53
CA MET A 33 26.60 -12.17 2.75
C MET A 33 25.24 -11.68 3.25
N ILE A 34 24.36 -11.25 2.34
CA ILE A 34 23.00 -10.81 2.66
C ILE A 34 22.17 -11.98 3.22
N VAL A 35 22.22 -13.14 2.55
CA VAL A 35 21.52 -14.36 2.98
C VAL A 35 21.94 -14.74 4.39
N MET A 36 23.23 -14.88 4.65
CA MET A 36 23.76 -15.22 5.98
C MET A 36 23.28 -14.23 7.05
N ALA A 37 23.37 -12.92 6.78
CA ALA A 37 22.96 -11.89 7.72
C ALA A 37 21.47 -11.92 8.02
N LEU A 38 20.62 -12.30 7.07
CA LEU A 38 19.18 -12.41 7.26
C LEU A 38 18.78 -13.71 7.96
N GLU A 39 19.42 -14.83 7.62
CA GLU A 39 19.20 -16.13 8.28
C GLU A 39 19.61 -16.10 9.74
N GLU A 40 20.70 -15.40 10.11
CA GLU A 40 21.10 -15.15 11.50
C GLU A 40 20.01 -14.38 12.29
N GLN A 41 19.10 -13.69 11.61
CA GLN A 41 17.97 -12.99 12.21
C GLN A 41 16.67 -13.80 12.18
N ASP A 42 16.77 -15.08 11.86
CA ASP A 42 15.64 -16.01 11.80
C ASP A 42 14.61 -15.69 10.70
N TYR A 43 15.07 -15.09 9.58
CA TYR A 43 14.25 -14.87 8.39
C TYR A 43 14.38 -16.05 7.42
N GLU A 44 13.32 -16.33 6.67
CA GLU A 44 13.36 -17.23 5.50
C GLU A 44 13.77 -16.43 4.28
N VAL A 45 14.83 -16.84 3.60
CA VAL A 45 15.37 -16.10 2.45
C VAL A 45 15.18 -16.87 1.16
N ILE A 46 14.61 -16.20 0.16
CA ILE A 46 14.51 -16.67 -1.22
C ILE A 46 15.41 -15.78 -2.06
N THR A 47 16.14 -16.37 -3.00
CA THR A 47 17.09 -15.61 -3.82
C THR A 47 16.76 -15.65 -5.30
N ALA A 48 17.03 -14.57 -6.01
CA ALA A 48 17.06 -14.47 -7.45
C ALA A 48 18.38 -13.82 -7.90
N THR A 49 19.03 -14.39 -8.92
CA THR A 49 20.32 -13.92 -9.45
C THR A 49 20.16 -12.91 -10.59
N ASP A 50 18.94 -12.69 -11.04
CA ASP A 50 18.61 -11.75 -12.13
C ASP A 50 17.15 -11.30 -12.04
N GLY A 51 16.85 -10.23 -12.76
CA GLY A 51 15.51 -9.65 -12.73
C GLY A 51 14.43 -10.53 -13.33
N GLN A 52 14.73 -11.38 -14.29
CA GLN A 52 13.75 -12.27 -14.91
C GLN A 52 13.31 -13.38 -13.94
N LYS A 53 14.27 -13.98 -13.22
CA LYS A 53 13.95 -14.95 -12.15
C LYS A 53 13.14 -14.30 -11.04
N ALA A 54 13.49 -13.07 -10.65
CA ALA A 54 12.74 -12.34 -9.63
C ALA A 54 11.27 -12.13 -10.03
N VAL A 55 11.01 -11.69 -11.27
CA VAL A 55 9.64 -11.53 -11.80
C VAL A 55 8.91 -12.87 -11.82
N GLY A 56 9.56 -13.96 -12.27
CA GLY A 56 8.96 -15.30 -12.29
C GLY A 56 8.56 -15.78 -10.89
N LEU A 57 9.45 -15.62 -9.88
CA LEU A 57 9.16 -15.96 -8.48
C LEU A 57 8.02 -15.12 -7.90
N LEU A 58 8.02 -13.83 -8.15
CA LEU A 58 6.94 -12.95 -7.68
C LEU A 58 5.60 -13.34 -8.31
N GLN A 59 5.56 -13.68 -9.59
CA GLN A 59 4.34 -14.13 -10.25
C GLN A 59 3.82 -15.45 -9.70
N SER A 60 4.68 -16.47 -9.52
CA SER A 60 4.27 -17.78 -9.01
C SER A 60 3.71 -17.68 -7.58
N ILE A 61 4.37 -16.94 -6.71
CA ILE A 61 3.95 -16.75 -5.30
C ILE A 61 2.57 -16.09 -5.20
N TYR A 62 2.23 -15.19 -6.11
CA TYR A 62 0.93 -14.51 -6.09
C TYR A 62 -0.17 -15.21 -6.88
N THR A 63 0.16 -16.19 -7.73
CA THR A 63 -0.83 -16.98 -8.48
C THR A 63 -1.19 -18.30 -7.80
N GLU A 64 -0.31 -18.83 -6.96
CA GLU A 64 -0.53 -20.11 -6.28
C GLU A 64 -0.98 -19.89 -4.81
N PRO A 65 -2.21 -20.28 -4.44
CA PRO A 65 -2.76 -20.03 -3.09
C PRO A 65 -2.03 -20.78 -1.97
N THR A 66 -1.16 -21.74 -2.33
CA THR A 66 -0.43 -22.60 -1.38
C THR A 66 0.90 -22.01 -0.91
N GLU A 67 1.43 -20.99 -1.60
CA GLU A 67 2.68 -20.38 -1.23
C GLU A 67 2.49 -19.20 -0.26
N SER A 68 3.36 -19.14 0.73
CA SER A 68 3.39 -18.00 1.67
C SER A 68 3.88 -16.73 0.96
N PRO A 69 3.23 -15.58 1.14
CA PRO A 69 3.64 -14.32 0.50
C PRO A 69 5.02 -13.85 0.95
N ILE A 70 5.66 -13.01 0.13
CA ILE A 70 6.89 -12.30 0.46
C ILE A 70 6.56 -11.12 1.38
N ASP A 71 7.34 -10.97 2.46
CA ASP A 71 7.18 -9.90 3.44
C ASP A 71 8.11 -8.69 3.17
N LEU A 72 9.19 -8.89 2.41
CA LEU A 72 10.13 -7.83 2.02
C LEU A 72 10.85 -8.24 0.73
N VAL A 73 11.05 -7.30 -0.16
CA VAL A 73 11.93 -7.44 -1.34
C VAL A 73 13.18 -6.59 -1.13
N VAL A 74 14.35 -7.22 -1.20
CA VAL A 74 15.66 -6.56 -1.28
C VAL A 74 16.10 -6.63 -2.73
N LEU A 75 16.36 -5.50 -3.37
CA LEU A 75 16.46 -5.40 -4.83
C LEU A 75 17.64 -4.56 -5.26
N ASP A 76 18.62 -5.19 -5.95
CA ASP A 76 19.64 -4.42 -6.66
C ASP A 76 19.04 -3.74 -7.89
N LEU A 77 19.50 -2.55 -8.18
CA LEU A 77 19.12 -1.82 -9.40
C LEU A 77 19.88 -2.29 -10.64
N MET A 78 21.12 -2.71 -10.47
CA MET A 78 22.04 -2.99 -11.58
C MET A 78 21.98 -4.45 -12.04
N LEU A 79 20.79 -5.03 -12.05
CA LEU A 79 20.57 -6.41 -12.46
C LEU A 79 20.71 -6.62 -13.97
N PRO A 80 21.20 -7.76 -14.42
CA PRO A 80 21.16 -8.13 -15.82
C PRO A 80 19.73 -8.39 -16.29
N GLN A 81 19.47 -8.16 -17.57
CA GLN A 81 18.22 -8.40 -18.31
C GLN A 81 17.07 -7.45 -17.93
N VAL A 82 16.64 -7.39 -16.68
CA VAL A 82 15.55 -6.55 -16.20
C VAL A 82 16.06 -5.64 -15.07
N ASN A 83 15.97 -4.33 -15.28
CA ASN A 83 16.42 -3.35 -14.30
C ASN A 83 15.56 -3.41 -13.02
N GLY A 84 16.19 -3.26 -11.84
CA GLY A 84 15.47 -3.28 -10.57
C GLY A 84 14.37 -2.22 -10.46
N LEU A 85 14.55 -1.03 -11.06
CA LEU A 85 13.48 -0.03 -11.10
C LEU A 85 12.23 -0.50 -11.84
N ASP A 86 12.40 -1.32 -12.89
CA ASP A 86 11.26 -1.85 -13.65
C ASP A 86 10.50 -2.92 -12.87
N ILE A 87 11.21 -3.71 -12.06
CA ILE A 87 10.60 -4.66 -11.12
C ILE A 87 9.79 -3.89 -10.05
N CYS A 88 10.35 -2.83 -9.50
CA CYS A 88 9.66 -1.98 -8.53
C CYS A 88 8.37 -1.40 -9.14
N ARG A 89 8.45 -0.82 -10.35
CA ARG A 89 7.28 -0.31 -11.09
C ARG A 89 6.22 -1.38 -11.33
N LEU A 90 6.65 -2.57 -11.73
CA LEU A 90 5.76 -3.70 -12.00
C LEU A 90 4.96 -4.06 -10.74
N LEU A 91 5.61 -4.24 -9.60
CA LEU A 91 4.96 -4.53 -8.32
C LEU A 91 3.94 -3.45 -7.95
N ARG A 92 4.30 -2.19 -8.06
CA ARG A 92 3.40 -1.08 -7.71
C ARG A 92 2.22 -0.94 -8.67
N ARG A 93 2.42 -1.18 -9.97
CA ARG A 93 1.32 -1.21 -10.97
C ARG A 93 0.33 -2.35 -10.73
N GLN A 94 0.78 -3.46 -10.18
CA GLN A 94 -0.07 -4.59 -9.78
C GLN A 94 -0.80 -4.36 -8.44
N GLY A 95 -0.59 -3.19 -7.80
CA GLY A 95 -1.16 -2.88 -6.49
C GLY A 95 -0.51 -3.66 -5.33
N ASN A 96 0.66 -4.27 -5.57
CA ASN A 96 1.36 -5.04 -4.55
C ASN A 96 2.02 -4.11 -3.52
N PRO A 97 1.63 -4.19 -2.22
CA PRO A 97 2.12 -3.31 -1.16
C PRO A 97 3.40 -3.82 -0.50
N VAL A 98 4.01 -4.92 -0.98
CA VAL A 98 5.21 -5.48 -0.36
C VAL A 98 6.29 -4.40 -0.23
N PRO A 99 6.92 -4.21 0.96
CA PRO A 99 8.00 -3.25 1.10
C PRO A 99 9.20 -3.63 0.23
N ILE A 100 9.84 -2.60 -0.34
CA ILE A 100 11.01 -2.76 -1.23
C ILE A 100 12.17 -1.94 -0.66
N LEU A 101 13.27 -2.62 -0.34
CA LEU A 101 14.56 -2.01 -0.05
C LEU A 101 15.45 -2.09 -1.29
N ILE A 102 15.78 -0.95 -1.87
CA ILE A 102 16.72 -0.87 -2.99
C ILE A 102 18.16 -0.90 -2.47
N LEU A 103 18.99 -1.74 -3.11
CA LEU A 103 20.45 -1.68 -2.99
C LEU A 103 21.02 -1.12 -4.29
N SER A 104 22.01 -0.21 -4.21
CA SER A 104 22.60 0.32 -5.44
C SER A 104 23.99 0.92 -5.23
N ALA A 105 24.87 0.75 -6.21
CA ALA A 105 26.14 1.48 -6.29
C ALA A 105 25.95 2.98 -6.65
N LYS A 106 24.76 3.37 -7.12
CA LYS A 106 24.43 4.76 -7.42
C LYS A 106 24.06 5.49 -6.15
N GLY A 107 24.91 6.42 -5.74
CA GLY A 107 24.79 7.15 -4.47
C GLY A 107 24.34 8.61 -4.63
N SER A 108 24.04 9.09 -5.85
CA SER A 108 23.60 10.47 -6.05
C SER A 108 22.24 10.71 -5.39
N GLU A 109 21.98 11.93 -4.96
CA GLU A 109 20.68 12.32 -4.43
C GLU A 109 19.56 12.05 -5.43
N THR A 110 19.82 12.35 -6.71
CA THR A 110 18.87 12.12 -7.81
C THR A 110 18.51 10.63 -7.97
N ASP A 111 19.48 9.71 -7.85
CA ASP A 111 19.20 8.28 -7.96
C ASP A 111 18.35 7.76 -6.80
N ARG A 112 18.60 8.29 -5.58
CA ARG A 112 17.79 7.94 -4.39
C ARG A 112 16.36 8.46 -4.51
N VAL A 113 16.20 9.71 -4.94
CA VAL A 113 14.87 10.31 -5.16
C VAL A 113 14.12 9.51 -6.21
N LEU A 114 14.74 9.18 -7.35
CA LEU A 114 14.13 8.37 -8.39
C LEU A 114 13.69 6.99 -7.88
N GLY A 115 14.52 6.31 -7.09
CA GLY A 115 14.17 5.01 -6.50
C GLY A 115 12.95 5.08 -5.61
N LEU A 116 12.83 6.12 -4.77
CA LEU A 116 11.69 6.34 -3.89
C LEU A 116 10.43 6.77 -4.66
N GLU A 117 10.55 7.63 -5.67
CA GLU A 117 9.43 8.05 -6.54
C GLU A 117 8.82 6.88 -7.32
N VAL A 118 9.64 5.89 -7.70
CA VAL A 118 9.18 4.68 -8.38
C VAL A 118 8.40 3.74 -7.45
N GLY A 119 8.45 4.00 -6.14
CA GLY A 119 7.67 3.28 -5.13
C GLY A 119 8.49 2.34 -4.23
N ALA A 120 9.82 2.51 -4.16
CA ALA A 120 10.60 1.86 -3.11
C ALA A 120 10.32 2.51 -1.74
N ASP A 121 10.43 1.72 -0.68
CA ASP A 121 10.16 2.17 0.70
C ASP A 121 11.41 2.63 1.42
N ASP A 122 12.60 2.17 0.98
CA ASP A 122 13.90 2.63 1.47
C ASP A 122 14.99 2.38 0.41
N TYR A 123 16.13 3.03 0.57
CA TYR A 123 17.26 2.99 -0.35
C TYR A 123 18.58 2.92 0.42
N LEU A 124 19.45 1.98 0.06
CA LEU A 124 20.75 1.77 0.67
C LEU A 124 21.86 1.74 -0.38
N THR A 125 22.85 2.60 -0.22
CA THR A 125 23.98 2.70 -1.16
C THR A 125 25.09 1.72 -0.85
N LYS A 126 25.59 1.03 -1.88
CA LYS A 126 26.81 0.21 -1.82
C LYS A 126 28.06 1.12 -1.85
N PRO A 127 29.11 0.85 -1.01
CA PRO A 127 29.18 -0.21 -0.01
C PRO A 127 28.41 0.16 1.28
N PHE A 128 27.77 -0.82 1.92
CA PHE A 128 27.01 -0.65 3.16
C PHE A 128 27.49 -1.63 4.25
N SER A 129 27.20 -1.30 5.51
CA SER A 129 27.44 -2.24 6.60
C SER A 129 26.26 -3.22 6.75
N MET A 130 26.53 -4.49 7.04
CA MET A 130 25.48 -5.49 7.29
C MET A 130 24.61 -5.09 8.47
N ARG A 131 25.16 -4.38 9.47
CA ARG A 131 24.39 -3.85 10.60
C ARG A 131 23.35 -2.83 10.16
N GLU A 132 23.69 -1.93 9.25
CA GLU A 132 22.75 -0.94 8.70
C GLU A 132 21.69 -1.64 7.84
N PHE A 133 22.12 -2.54 6.95
CA PHE A 133 21.23 -3.33 6.11
C PHE A 133 20.16 -4.06 6.93
N VAL A 134 20.58 -4.84 7.94
CA VAL A 134 19.66 -5.59 8.81
C VAL A 134 18.72 -4.64 9.59
N ALA A 135 19.23 -3.49 10.05
CA ALA A 135 18.41 -2.52 10.77
C ALA A 135 17.29 -1.94 9.88
N ARG A 136 17.58 -1.67 8.59
CA ARG A 136 16.60 -1.21 7.61
C ARG A 136 15.56 -2.28 7.28
N CYS A 137 15.99 -3.52 7.04
CA CYS A 137 15.07 -4.66 6.84
C CYS A 137 14.10 -4.81 8.01
N ARG A 138 14.61 -4.77 9.25
CA ARG A 138 13.76 -4.82 10.46
C ARG A 138 12.76 -3.67 10.53
N ALA A 139 13.17 -2.46 10.16
CA ALA A 139 12.30 -1.30 10.19
C ALA A 139 11.15 -1.43 9.19
N LEU A 140 11.42 -1.93 7.97
CA LEU A 140 10.42 -2.16 6.94
C LEU A 140 9.45 -3.28 7.34
N LEU A 141 9.95 -4.42 7.80
CA LEU A 141 9.13 -5.54 8.27
C LEU A 141 8.27 -5.16 9.48
N ARG A 142 8.78 -4.33 10.39
CA ARG A 142 7.99 -3.83 11.52
C ARG A 142 6.85 -2.94 11.06
N ARG A 143 7.06 -2.03 10.09
CA ARG A 143 5.99 -1.19 9.51
C ARG A 143 4.91 -2.05 8.88
N GLN A 144 5.29 -3.07 8.12
CA GLN A 144 4.35 -4.00 7.51
C GLN A 144 3.55 -4.78 8.57
N ARG A 145 4.21 -5.30 9.61
CA ARG A 145 3.53 -5.99 10.72
C ARG A 145 2.57 -5.08 11.47
N LEU A 146 2.96 -3.83 11.74
CA LEU A 146 2.09 -2.85 12.40
C LEU A 146 0.89 -2.49 11.50
N SER A 147 1.07 -2.45 10.18
CA SER A 147 -0.03 -2.29 9.22
C SER A 147 -0.90 -3.55 9.09
N ALA A 148 -0.36 -4.75 9.33
CA ALA A 148 -1.09 -6.01 9.29
C ALA A 148 -1.78 -6.34 10.63
N ILE A 149 -1.23 -5.88 11.77
CA ILE A 149 -1.84 -5.99 13.12
C ILE A 149 -2.87 -4.88 13.33
N ALA A 150 -2.68 -3.71 12.74
CA ALA A 150 -3.79 -2.84 12.47
C ALA A 150 -4.65 -3.58 11.43
N GLN A 151 -5.74 -4.21 11.87
CA GLN A 151 -6.86 -4.47 10.94
C GLN A 151 -6.93 -3.24 10.03
N PRO A 152 -6.99 -3.42 8.68
CA PRO A 152 -7.00 -2.26 7.78
C PRO A 152 -7.98 -1.27 8.37
N PRO A 153 -7.58 -0.03 8.61
CA PRO A 153 -8.35 0.84 9.47
C PRO A 153 -9.75 0.93 8.89
N VAL A 154 -10.71 0.26 9.57
CA VAL A 154 -12.10 0.49 9.27
C VAL A 154 -12.32 1.95 9.57
N LEU A 155 -12.49 2.75 8.53
CA LEU A 155 -12.76 4.16 8.72
C LEU A 155 -14.18 4.27 9.27
N GLN A 156 -14.31 4.67 10.52
CA GLN A 156 -15.61 4.83 11.17
C GLN A 156 -15.90 6.30 11.45
N PHE A 157 -17.08 6.73 11.05
CA PHE A 157 -17.60 8.05 11.39
C PHE A 157 -19.11 7.98 11.56
N LYS A 158 -19.60 8.24 12.78
CA LYS A 158 -21.02 8.09 13.15
C LYS A 158 -21.56 6.71 12.74
N GLU A 159 -22.54 6.69 11.82
CA GLU A 159 -23.21 5.47 11.32
C GLU A 159 -22.54 4.87 10.08
N ILE A 160 -21.40 5.43 9.61
CA ILE A 160 -20.66 4.95 8.44
C ILE A 160 -19.44 4.14 8.88
N ALA A 161 -19.28 2.93 8.32
CA ALA A 161 -18.07 2.13 8.41
C ALA A 161 -17.59 1.80 6.99
N LEU A 162 -16.40 2.25 6.62
CA LEU A 162 -15.79 1.99 5.32
C LEU A 162 -14.62 1.02 5.50
N TYR A 163 -14.62 -0.05 4.70
CA TYR A 163 -13.63 -1.12 4.65
C TYR A 163 -12.80 -0.98 3.37
N PRO A 164 -11.64 -0.30 3.41
CA PRO A 164 -10.88 0.05 2.21
C PRO A 164 -10.45 -1.16 1.38
N GLN A 165 -9.99 -2.22 2.02
CA GLN A 165 -9.48 -3.43 1.33
C GLN A 165 -10.60 -4.25 0.68
N GLU A 166 -11.81 -4.20 1.24
CA GLU A 166 -12.96 -4.92 0.73
C GLU A 166 -13.77 -4.07 -0.28
N CYS A 167 -13.37 -2.80 -0.49
CA CYS A 167 -14.15 -1.81 -1.23
C CYS A 167 -15.62 -1.75 -0.78
N ARG A 168 -15.88 -1.96 0.52
CA ARG A 168 -17.20 -2.13 1.12
C ARG A 168 -17.51 -0.97 2.05
N VAL A 169 -18.78 -0.55 2.04
CA VAL A 169 -19.28 0.51 2.92
C VAL A 169 -20.54 0.05 3.61
N MET A 170 -20.58 0.19 4.93
CA MET A 170 -21.76 -0.03 5.76
C MET A 170 -22.30 1.33 6.21
N LEU A 171 -23.60 1.53 6.09
CA LEU A 171 -24.31 2.70 6.59
C LEU A 171 -25.49 2.22 7.46
N ARG A 172 -25.50 2.62 8.73
CA ARG A 172 -26.56 2.22 9.68
C ARG A 172 -26.72 0.70 9.83
N GLY A 173 -25.61 -0.05 9.65
CA GLY A 173 -25.60 -1.53 9.73
C GLY A 173 -25.97 -2.24 8.44
N GLU A 174 -26.33 -1.53 7.37
CA GLU A 174 -26.65 -2.09 6.05
C GLU A 174 -25.52 -1.79 5.05
N GLU A 175 -25.23 -2.73 4.16
CA GLU A 175 -24.25 -2.52 3.09
C GLU A 175 -24.84 -1.67 1.98
N ILE A 176 -24.11 -0.62 1.59
CA ILE A 176 -24.48 0.27 0.50
C ILE A 176 -23.51 0.15 -0.68
N SER A 177 -24.03 0.22 -1.90
CA SER A 177 -23.23 0.18 -3.12
C SER A 177 -22.83 1.59 -3.54
N LEU A 178 -21.50 1.82 -3.63
CA LEU A 178 -20.92 3.05 -4.16
C LEU A 178 -20.22 2.76 -5.49
N ALA A 179 -20.34 3.72 -6.43
CA ALA A 179 -19.52 3.68 -7.63
C ALA A 179 -18.02 3.91 -7.27
N PRO A 180 -17.05 3.43 -8.08
CA PRO A 180 -15.63 3.49 -7.72
C PRO A 180 -15.12 4.89 -7.35
N LYS A 181 -15.59 5.95 -8.02
CA LYS A 181 -15.21 7.34 -7.71
C LYS A 181 -15.88 7.87 -6.45
N GLU A 182 -17.11 7.45 -6.17
CA GLU A 182 -17.82 7.77 -4.93
C GLU A 182 -17.11 7.11 -3.73
N PHE A 183 -16.71 5.84 -3.88
CA PHE A 183 -15.97 5.12 -2.85
C PHE A 183 -14.66 5.84 -2.52
N ARG A 184 -13.84 6.17 -3.54
CA ARG A 184 -12.57 6.89 -3.35
C ARG A 184 -12.74 8.27 -2.72
N LEU A 185 -13.80 9.01 -3.08
CA LEU A 185 -14.14 10.29 -2.47
C LEU A 185 -14.46 10.12 -0.98
N LEU A 186 -15.29 9.13 -0.64
CA LEU A 186 -15.65 8.85 0.74
C LEU A 186 -14.43 8.41 1.56
N GLU A 187 -13.60 7.53 1.02
CA GLU A 187 -12.36 7.07 1.63
C GLU A 187 -11.41 8.25 1.91
N LEU A 188 -11.20 9.14 0.93
CA LEU A 188 -10.39 10.34 1.10
C LEU A 188 -10.95 11.26 2.20
N PHE A 189 -12.24 11.51 2.20
CA PHE A 189 -12.88 12.33 3.21
C PHE A 189 -12.79 11.73 4.61
N MET A 190 -13.03 10.44 4.75
CA MET A 190 -12.98 9.75 6.05
C MET A 190 -11.54 9.58 6.55
N SER A 191 -10.56 9.53 5.67
CA SER A 191 -9.13 9.52 6.04
C SER A 191 -8.65 10.85 6.60
N TYR A 192 -9.30 11.95 6.21
CA TYR A 192 -8.94 13.30 6.65
C TYR A 192 -10.17 14.09 7.13
N PRO A 193 -10.80 13.67 8.23
CA PRO A 193 -11.99 14.33 8.74
C PRO A 193 -11.68 15.79 9.12
N ARG A 194 -12.67 16.66 8.93
CA ARG A 194 -12.59 18.11 9.16
C ARG A 194 -11.66 18.90 8.23
N ARG A 195 -10.90 18.24 7.34
CA ARG A 195 -10.11 18.93 6.32
C ARG A 195 -11.03 19.48 5.24
N VAL A 196 -10.81 20.73 4.85
CA VAL A 196 -11.49 21.34 3.70
C VAL A 196 -10.70 20.98 2.42
N TRP A 197 -11.41 20.46 1.44
CA TRP A 197 -10.86 20.08 0.14
C TRP A 197 -11.43 20.98 -0.93
N SER A 198 -10.58 21.65 -1.69
CA SER A 198 -11.04 22.39 -2.88
C SER A 198 -11.48 21.41 -3.98
N ARG A 199 -12.28 21.89 -4.94
CA ARG A 199 -12.73 21.08 -6.08
C ARG A 199 -11.57 20.60 -6.92
N GLU A 200 -10.58 21.46 -7.12
CA GLU A 200 -9.36 21.17 -7.88
C GLU A 200 -8.55 20.06 -7.21
N LEU A 201 -8.33 20.17 -5.88
CA LEU A 201 -7.63 19.13 -5.12
C LEU A 201 -8.36 17.79 -5.14
N LEU A 202 -9.70 17.79 -5.03
CA LEU A 202 -10.50 16.56 -5.15
C LEU A 202 -10.40 15.98 -6.55
N LEU A 203 -10.44 16.82 -7.58
CA LEU A 203 -10.29 16.38 -8.97
C LEU A 203 -8.95 15.70 -9.18
N ASP A 204 -7.85 16.33 -8.78
CA ASP A 204 -6.49 15.79 -8.90
C ASP A 204 -6.34 14.45 -8.17
N HIS A 205 -6.81 14.36 -6.92
CA HIS A 205 -6.65 13.14 -6.12
C HIS A 205 -7.47 11.95 -6.64
N ILE A 206 -8.68 12.21 -7.15
CA ILE A 206 -9.63 11.15 -7.50
C ILE A 206 -9.59 10.80 -8.99
N TRP A 207 -9.38 11.78 -9.86
CA TRP A 207 -9.35 11.58 -11.32
C TRP A 207 -7.94 11.61 -11.92
N GLY A 208 -6.97 12.21 -11.21
CA GLY A 208 -5.58 12.35 -11.64
C GLY A 208 -5.34 13.68 -12.37
N GLN A 209 -4.06 14.06 -12.47
CA GLN A 209 -3.64 15.35 -13.06
C GLN A 209 -3.90 15.44 -14.57
N ASP A 210 -3.96 14.28 -15.26
CA ASP A 210 -4.22 14.23 -16.71
C ASP A 210 -5.71 14.26 -17.07
N PHE A 211 -6.58 14.42 -16.09
CA PHE A 211 -8.02 14.43 -16.34
C PHE A 211 -8.46 15.74 -16.99
N VAL A 212 -8.90 15.67 -18.24
CA VAL A 212 -9.46 16.78 -19.00
C VAL A 212 -10.95 16.91 -18.72
N GLY A 213 -11.32 17.47 -17.58
CA GLY A 213 -12.72 17.68 -17.18
C GLY A 213 -12.89 18.92 -16.29
N ASP A 214 -14.15 19.37 -16.16
CA ASP A 214 -14.51 20.51 -15.32
C ASP A 214 -14.59 20.09 -13.83
N SER A 215 -14.22 20.96 -12.94
CA SER A 215 -14.38 20.82 -11.49
C SER A 215 -15.84 20.56 -11.05
N LYS A 216 -16.82 20.86 -11.88
CA LYS A 216 -18.24 20.48 -11.72
C LYS A 216 -18.45 18.96 -11.67
N THR A 217 -17.53 18.17 -12.24
CA THR A 217 -17.56 16.71 -12.11
C THR A 217 -17.54 16.28 -10.65
N VAL A 218 -16.78 16.97 -9.81
CA VAL A 218 -16.75 16.73 -8.37
C VAL A 218 -18.13 16.97 -7.75
N ASP A 219 -18.79 18.09 -8.09
CA ASP A 219 -20.10 18.47 -7.54
C ASP A 219 -21.17 17.41 -7.81
N VAL A 220 -21.13 16.79 -9.00
CA VAL A 220 -22.05 15.70 -9.38
C VAL A 220 -21.83 14.46 -8.50
N HIS A 221 -20.58 14.05 -8.28
CA HIS A 221 -20.27 12.89 -7.45
C HIS A 221 -20.55 13.15 -5.96
N ILE A 222 -20.31 14.37 -5.49
CA ILE A 222 -20.69 14.79 -4.13
C ILE A 222 -22.21 14.72 -3.95
N ARG A 223 -22.99 15.15 -4.95
CA ARG A 223 -24.44 15.04 -4.91
C ARG A 223 -24.88 13.56 -4.81
N TRP A 224 -24.36 12.69 -5.66
CA TRP A 224 -24.69 11.26 -5.62
C TRP A 224 -24.29 10.60 -4.30
N LEU A 225 -23.13 10.96 -3.73
CA LEU A 225 -22.71 10.51 -2.40
C LEU A 225 -23.71 10.98 -1.32
N ARG A 226 -24.14 12.23 -1.35
CA ARG A 226 -25.14 12.75 -0.41
C ARG A 226 -26.46 11.99 -0.53
N GLU A 227 -26.94 11.74 -1.74
CA GLU A 227 -28.17 10.96 -2.00
C GLU A 227 -28.11 9.55 -1.37
N LYS A 228 -26.91 8.98 -1.23
CA LYS A 228 -26.71 7.64 -0.64
C LYS A 228 -26.43 7.66 0.86
N LEU A 229 -25.77 8.69 1.37
CA LEU A 229 -25.27 8.73 2.74
C LEU A 229 -26.16 9.53 3.68
N GLU A 230 -26.66 10.68 3.21
CA GLU A 230 -27.38 11.63 4.04
C GLU A 230 -28.84 11.19 4.24
N ARG A 231 -29.41 11.56 5.37
CA ARG A 231 -30.86 11.42 5.59
C ARG A 231 -31.65 12.44 4.77
N ASP A 232 -31.10 13.64 4.69
CA ASP A 232 -31.60 14.73 3.85
C ASP A 232 -30.42 15.33 3.06
N PRO A 233 -30.30 15.04 1.75
CA PRO A 233 -29.22 15.58 0.92
C PRO A 233 -29.20 17.13 0.84
N SER A 234 -30.32 17.80 1.15
CA SER A 234 -30.42 19.26 1.16
C SER A 234 -29.82 19.88 2.42
N HIS A 235 -29.74 19.09 3.51
CA HIS A 235 -29.15 19.46 4.80
C HIS A 235 -28.07 18.44 5.19
N PRO A 236 -26.94 18.39 4.46
CA PRO A 236 -25.93 17.37 4.63
C PRO A 236 -25.18 17.50 5.96
N GLU A 237 -25.07 16.36 6.68
CA GLU A 237 -24.34 16.24 7.95
C GLU A 237 -22.97 15.58 7.79
N TYR A 238 -22.76 14.74 6.76
CA TYR A 238 -21.51 14.05 6.51
C TYR A 238 -20.62 14.87 5.58
N ILE A 239 -21.12 15.28 4.41
CA ILE A 239 -20.34 16.04 3.43
C ILE A 239 -20.85 17.46 3.34
N VAL A 240 -20.21 18.37 4.07
CA VAL A 240 -20.64 19.76 4.20
C VAL A 240 -19.98 20.63 3.13
N THR A 241 -20.74 21.53 2.52
CA THR A 241 -20.21 22.56 1.61
C THR A 241 -19.67 23.74 2.39
N ILE A 242 -18.39 24.05 2.21
CA ILE A 242 -17.76 25.24 2.73
C ILE A 242 -17.75 26.29 1.60
N ARG A 243 -18.66 27.23 1.66
CA ARG A 243 -18.86 28.23 0.58
C ARG A 243 -17.57 28.96 0.24
N GLY A 244 -17.22 29.00 -1.04
CA GLY A 244 -16.00 29.61 -1.56
C GLY A 244 -14.73 28.75 -1.43
N PHE A 245 -14.76 27.61 -0.68
CA PHE A 245 -13.57 26.79 -0.44
C PHE A 245 -13.69 25.35 -0.96
N GLY A 246 -14.89 24.77 -0.97
CA GLY A 246 -15.08 23.39 -1.42
C GLY A 246 -15.90 22.54 -0.46
N TYR A 247 -15.40 21.33 -0.10
CA TYR A 247 -16.11 20.36 0.71
C TYR A 247 -15.31 19.89 1.92
N ARG A 248 -16.01 19.51 2.97
CA ARG A 248 -15.45 18.96 4.21
C ARG A 248 -16.32 17.80 4.70
N PHE A 249 -15.68 16.81 5.30
CA PHE A 249 -16.36 15.70 5.96
C PHE A 249 -16.42 15.93 7.47
N GLY A 250 -17.62 15.84 8.06
CA GLY A 250 -17.87 16.01 9.49
C GLY A 250 -17.98 17.43 10.00
#